data_8b5ceace651443976b2ca83a2797fb0d
#
_entry.id   8b5ceace651443976b2ca83a2797fb0d
#
_cell.length_a   1.000
_cell.length_b   1.000
_cell.length_c   1.000
_cell.angle_alpha   90.00
_cell.angle_beta   90.00
_cell.angle_gamma   90.00
#
_symmetry.space_group_name_H-M   'P 1'
#
loop_
_entity.id
_entity.type
_entity.pdbx_description
1 polymer ?
#
loop_
_entity_poly.entity_id
_entity_poly.type
_entity_poly.pdbx_seq_one_letter_code
_entity_poly.pdbx_strand_id
1 'polypeptide(L)'
;MAKVLITIGDAAEAMDTLYPVYRVQEDGYEAVVAGPEARVYPLVMHEIPPGWDITREQPSYHLEATMAFRDVDPDDYDGLFLTGGRAPEYIRYDQDLIRIVRYFFEHDKPVAVVCHGAEIVATANVIAGKRMATIPKCKFDVEVCGATFVDEGCVRSGNMVSGRGWFDQHLYMPEFMRMLKAYSSARRAESSVPEPALQAGGLA
;
A
#
# COMPACT_ATOMS: atom_id res chain seq x y z
N MET A 1 -13.90 10.96 7.75
CA MET A 1 -12.86 10.13 8.41
C MET A 1 -11.76 9.92 7.41
N ALA A 2 -10.50 9.96 7.79
CA ALA A 2 -9.39 9.67 6.89
C ALA A 2 -9.42 8.19 6.50
N LYS A 3 -9.15 7.87 5.22
CA LYS A 3 -9.27 6.53 4.67
C LYS A 3 -7.93 5.99 4.22
N VAL A 4 -7.71 4.69 4.42
CA VAL A 4 -6.55 3.96 3.89
C VAL A 4 -7.04 2.87 2.94
N LEU A 5 -6.54 2.89 1.72
CA LEU A 5 -6.82 1.87 0.72
C LEU A 5 -5.88 0.68 0.91
N ILE A 6 -6.42 -0.52 1.04
CA ILE A 6 -5.66 -1.77 1.17
C ILE A 6 -6.01 -2.66 -0.02
N THR A 7 -5.02 -3.02 -0.83
CA THR A 7 -5.24 -3.78 -2.06
C THR A 7 -5.08 -5.26 -1.83
N ILE A 8 -6.00 -6.06 -2.36
CA ILE A 8 -5.95 -7.52 -2.31
C ILE A 8 -6.29 -8.16 -3.66
N GLY A 9 -6.04 -9.44 -3.75
CA GLY A 9 -6.45 -10.34 -4.82
C GLY A 9 -6.51 -11.76 -4.29
N ASP A 10 -6.79 -12.75 -5.14
CA ASP A 10 -6.72 -14.16 -4.76
C ASP A 10 -5.31 -14.50 -4.26
N ALA A 11 -5.23 -15.24 -3.17
CA ALA A 11 -3.98 -15.63 -2.52
C ALA A 11 -3.12 -14.45 -1.99
N ALA A 12 -3.76 -13.34 -1.56
CA ALA A 12 -3.07 -12.36 -0.73
C ALA A 12 -2.65 -13.00 0.61
N GLU A 13 -1.47 -12.61 1.12
CA GLU A 13 -0.96 -13.15 2.37
C GLU A 13 -1.78 -12.64 3.56
N ALA A 14 -2.23 -13.55 4.43
CA ALA A 14 -3.19 -13.25 5.49
C ALA A 14 -2.67 -12.23 6.51
N MET A 15 -1.44 -12.37 6.98
CA MET A 15 -0.86 -11.44 7.96
C MET A 15 -0.53 -10.10 7.33
N ASP A 16 -0.02 -10.09 6.07
CA ASP A 16 0.23 -8.84 5.32
C ASP A 16 -1.05 -8.09 5.00
N THR A 17 -2.22 -8.72 5.16
CA THR A 17 -3.53 -8.15 4.84
C THR A 17 -4.32 -7.78 6.11
N LEU A 18 -4.52 -8.74 7.01
CA LEU A 18 -5.41 -8.54 8.16
C LEU A 18 -4.82 -7.60 9.21
N TYR A 19 -3.51 -7.70 9.47
CA TYR A 19 -2.88 -6.82 10.44
C TYR A 19 -2.96 -5.32 10.03
N PRO A 20 -2.63 -4.92 8.78
CA PRO A 20 -2.83 -3.54 8.36
C PRO A 20 -4.28 -3.06 8.47
N VAL A 21 -5.26 -3.90 8.12
CA VAL A 21 -6.69 -3.57 8.28
C VAL A 21 -7.01 -3.18 9.73
N TYR A 22 -6.65 -4.03 10.68
CA TYR A 22 -6.93 -3.76 12.09
C TYR A 22 -6.09 -2.60 12.61
N ARG A 23 -4.81 -2.54 12.23
CA ARG A 23 -3.88 -1.53 12.74
C ARG A 23 -4.26 -0.10 12.35
N VAL A 24 -4.75 0.11 11.14
CA VAL A 24 -5.19 1.46 10.72
C VAL A 24 -6.51 1.83 11.42
N GLN A 25 -7.39 0.86 11.65
CA GLN A 25 -8.65 1.07 12.38
C GLN A 25 -8.42 1.43 13.85
N GLU A 26 -7.45 0.80 14.52
CA GLU A 26 -7.06 1.14 15.90
C GLU A 26 -6.64 2.60 16.05
N ASP A 27 -6.02 3.20 15.02
CA ASP A 27 -5.61 4.60 15.00
C ASP A 27 -6.72 5.54 14.43
N GLY A 28 -7.95 5.04 14.22
CA GLY A 28 -9.12 5.82 13.82
C GLY A 28 -9.22 6.14 12.34
N TYR A 29 -8.54 5.37 11.48
CA TYR A 29 -8.71 5.42 10.03
C TYR A 29 -9.80 4.44 9.57
N GLU A 30 -10.46 4.75 8.47
CA GLU A 30 -11.29 3.78 7.76
C GLU A 30 -10.39 2.92 6.86
N ALA A 31 -10.40 1.61 7.07
CA ALA A 31 -9.75 0.66 6.18
C ALA A 31 -10.72 0.28 5.05
N VAL A 32 -10.39 0.65 3.82
CA VAL A 32 -11.14 0.26 2.63
C VAL A 32 -10.35 -0.79 1.88
N VAL A 33 -10.93 -1.98 1.76
CA VAL A 33 -10.29 -3.10 1.05
C VAL A 33 -10.81 -3.10 -0.38
N ALA A 34 -9.88 -3.06 -1.35
CA ALA A 34 -10.18 -3.11 -2.77
C ALA A 34 -9.45 -4.26 -3.47
N GLY A 35 -10.08 -4.79 -4.51
CA GLY A 35 -9.54 -5.84 -5.37
C GLY A 35 -9.88 -5.62 -6.84
N PRO A 36 -9.49 -6.52 -7.76
CA PRO A 36 -9.92 -6.47 -9.15
C PRO A 36 -11.43 -6.36 -9.29
N GLU A 37 -12.18 -7.04 -8.42
CA GLU A 37 -13.64 -7.00 -8.30
C GLU A 37 -14.05 -6.83 -6.83
N ALA A 38 -15.23 -6.25 -6.60
CA ALA A 38 -15.85 -6.22 -5.27
C ALA A 38 -16.43 -7.61 -4.95
N ARG A 39 -15.68 -8.43 -4.21
CA ARG A 39 -16.03 -9.79 -3.82
C ARG A 39 -15.21 -10.31 -2.65
N VAL A 40 -15.57 -11.48 -2.16
CA VAL A 40 -14.75 -12.20 -1.16
C VAL A 40 -13.55 -12.88 -1.85
N TYR A 41 -12.35 -12.66 -1.29
CA TYR A 41 -11.10 -13.23 -1.74
C TYR A 41 -10.57 -14.25 -0.72
N PRO A 42 -10.13 -15.46 -1.16
CA PRO A 42 -9.40 -16.38 -0.32
C PRO A 42 -7.98 -15.84 -0.08
N LEU A 43 -7.59 -15.79 1.19
CA LEU A 43 -6.24 -15.46 1.60
C LEU A 43 -5.41 -16.74 1.76
N VAL A 44 -4.10 -16.61 1.76
CA VAL A 44 -3.15 -17.68 2.03
C VAL A 44 -2.27 -17.37 3.22
N MET A 45 -1.79 -18.39 3.86
CA MET A 45 -0.77 -18.33 4.90
C MET A 45 0.55 -18.84 4.36
N HIS A 46 1.62 -18.11 4.58
CA HIS A 46 2.97 -18.54 4.27
C HIS A 46 3.73 -18.88 5.55
N GLU A 47 4.45 -19.98 5.51
CA GLU A 47 5.39 -20.38 6.56
C GLU A 47 6.68 -20.90 5.93
N ILE A 48 7.78 -20.84 6.66
CA ILE A 48 9.04 -21.47 6.27
C ILE A 48 9.17 -22.75 7.12
N PRO A 49 8.90 -23.94 6.56
CA PRO A 49 9.03 -25.18 7.31
C PRO A 49 10.49 -25.40 7.77
N PRO A 50 10.73 -26.09 8.89
CA PRO A 50 12.08 -26.40 9.34
C PRO A 50 12.90 -27.11 8.25
N GLY A 51 14.07 -26.56 7.95
CA GLY A 51 14.99 -27.08 6.91
C GLY A 51 14.66 -26.71 5.47
N TRP A 52 13.70 -25.81 5.26
CA TRP A 52 13.38 -25.24 3.94
C TRP A 52 13.97 -23.85 3.79
N ASP A 53 14.39 -23.52 2.56
CA ASP A 53 14.85 -22.17 2.19
C ASP A 53 13.74 -21.32 1.57
N ILE A 54 12.59 -21.91 1.27
CA ILE A 54 11.44 -21.25 0.64
C ILE A 54 10.17 -21.41 1.46
N THR A 55 9.19 -20.57 1.20
CA THR A 55 7.89 -20.63 1.86
C THR A 55 7.04 -21.80 1.34
N ARG A 56 6.22 -22.35 2.26
CA ARG A 56 5.08 -23.19 1.94
C ARG A 56 3.81 -22.36 2.07
N GLU A 57 2.92 -22.47 1.08
CA GLU A 57 1.62 -21.83 1.07
C GLU A 57 0.53 -22.79 1.55
N GLN A 58 -0.40 -22.25 2.34
CA GLN A 58 -1.59 -22.97 2.81
C GLN A 58 -2.83 -22.06 2.73
N PRO A 59 -4.05 -22.62 2.58
CA PRO A 59 -5.28 -21.84 2.69
C PRO A 59 -5.39 -21.14 4.06
N SER A 60 -5.93 -19.93 4.07
CA SER A 60 -6.14 -19.14 5.28
C SER A 60 -7.57 -18.60 5.32
N TYR A 61 -7.77 -17.43 5.89
CA TYR A 61 -9.06 -16.74 5.99
C TYR A 61 -9.55 -16.24 4.63
N HIS A 62 -10.75 -15.68 4.64
CA HIS A 62 -11.32 -14.95 3.52
C HIS A 62 -11.51 -13.49 3.93
N LEU A 63 -11.36 -12.58 2.99
CA LEU A 63 -11.61 -11.17 3.20
C LEU A 63 -12.42 -10.60 2.05
N GLU A 64 -13.43 -9.80 2.38
CA GLU A 64 -14.23 -9.09 1.39
C GLU A 64 -13.49 -7.83 0.92
N ALA A 65 -13.31 -7.69 -0.40
CA ALA A 65 -13.06 -6.42 -1.03
C ALA A 65 -14.41 -5.75 -1.31
N THR A 66 -14.66 -4.64 -0.63
CA THR A 66 -15.92 -3.90 -0.76
C THR A 66 -15.96 -2.99 -1.99
N MET A 67 -14.83 -2.88 -2.72
CA MET A 67 -14.68 -2.00 -3.87
C MET A 67 -13.82 -2.67 -4.95
N ALA A 68 -14.18 -2.47 -6.23
CA ALA A 68 -13.32 -2.83 -7.34
C ALA A 68 -12.29 -1.72 -7.63
N PHE A 69 -11.08 -2.07 -8.13
CA PHE A 69 -10.05 -1.07 -8.44
C PHE A 69 -10.53 0.01 -9.41
N ARG A 70 -11.39 -0.34 -10.38
CA ARG A 70 -11.96 0.61 -11.34
C ARG A 70 -12.82 1.71 -10.70
N ASP A 71 -13.42 1.42 -9.55
CA ASP A 71 -14.34 2.31 -8.83
C ASP A 71 -13.62 3.17 -7.78
N VAL A 72 -12.32 2.98 -7.59
CA VAL A 72 -11.50 3.74 -6.65
C VAL A 72 -11.16 5.11 -7.23
N ASP A 73 -11.60 6.18 -6.54
CA ASP A 73 -11.00 7.50 -6.68
C ASP A 73 -9.84 7.63 -5.68
N PRO A 74 -8.58 7.68 -6.13
CA PRO A 74 -7.44 7.70 -5.22
C PRO A 74 -7.32 9.00 -4.41
N ASP A 75 -8.04 10.07 -4.79
CA ASP A 75 -8.04 11.31 -4.01
C ASP A 75 -8.77 11.16 -2.67
N ASP A 76 -9.74 10.27 -2.58
CA ASP A 76 -10.50 10.00 -1.35
C ASP A 76 -9.66 9.42 -0.20
N TYR A 77 -8.45 8.94 -0.46
CA TYR A 77 -7.63 8.20 0.49
C TYR A 77 -6.39 8.98 0.92
N ASP A 78 -6.04 8.86 2.20
CA ASP A 78 -4.84 9.45 2.78
C ASP A 78 -3.61 8.52 2.69
N GLY A 79 -3.80 7.23 2.45
CA GLY A 79 -2.72 6.26 2.33
C GLY A 79 -3.11 5.03 1.50
N LEU A 80 -2.09 4.38 0.97
CA LEU A 80 -2.19 3.13 0.20
C LEU A 80 -1.34 2.04 0.86
N PHE A 81 -1.90 0.85 1.01
CA PHE A 81 -1.19 -0.34 1.47
C PHE A 81 -1.24 -1.43 0.40
N LEU A 82 -0.09 -1.81 -0.10
CA LEU A 82 0.09 -2.88 -1.09
C LEU A 82 0.50 -4.16 -0.37
N THR A 83 -0.40 -5.13 -0.31
CA THR A 83 -0.21 -6.40 0.42
C THR A 83 0.72 -7.35 -0.32
N GLY A 84 1.16 -8.39 0.38
CA GLY A 84 1.97 -9.46 -0.17
C GLY A 84 1.17 -10.70 -0.57
N GLY A 85 1.81 -11.85 -0.51
CA GLY A 85 1.29 -13.10 -1.01
C GLY A 85 1.48 -13.27 -2.52
N ARG A 86 0.67 -14.11 -3.15
CA ARG A 86 0.73 -14.32 -4.61
C ARG A 86 -0.16 -13.39 -5.41
N ALA A 87 -1.12 -12.72 -4.76
CA ALA A 87 -1.98 -11.77 -5.42
C ALA A 87 -1.21 -10.75 -6.28
N PRO A 88 -0.11 -10.12 -5.81
CA PRO A 88 0.66 -9.18 -6.60
C PRO A 88 1.18 -9.72 -7.94
N GLU A 89 1.51 -11.01 -8.04
CA GLU A 89 1.97 -11.65 -9.28
C GLU A 89 0.99 -11.45 -10.45
N TYR A 90 -0.30 -11.32 -10.13
CA TYR A 90 -1.40 -11.21 -11.09
C TYR A 90 -1.99 -9.80 -11.17
N ILE A 91 -2.31 -9.20 -10.00
CA ILE A 91 -2.95 -7.88 -9.98
C ILE A 91 -2.01 -6.76 -10.44
N ARG A 92 -0.69 -6.98 -10.47
CA ARG A 92 0.28 -6.03 -11.03
C ARG A 92 -0.01 -5.62 -12.49
N TYR A 93 -0.80 -6.41 -13.21
CA TYR A 93 -1.19 -6.12 -14.59
C TYR A 93 -2.53 -5.40 -14.71
N ASP A 94 -3.26 -5.22 -13.60
CA ASP A 94 -4.50 -4.46 -13.57
C ASP A 94 -4.22 -2.96 -13.77
N GLN A 95 -4.76 -2.38 -14.84
CA GLN A 95 -4.46 -1.00 -15.21
C GLN A 95 -5.07 0.02 -14.25
N ASP A 96 -6.20 -0.32 -13.59
CA ASP A 96 -6.80 0.54 -12.58
C ASP A 96 -5.97 0.56 -11.31
N LEU A 97 -5.42 -0.59 -10.86
CA LEU A 97 -4.46 -0.62 -9.77
C LEU A 97 -3.20 0.19 -10.10
N ILE A 98 -2.65 0.05 -11.31
CA ILE A 98 -1.48 0.81 -11.73
C ILE A 98 -1.76 2.33 -11.76
N ARG A 99 -2.95 2.74 -12.20
CA ARG A 99 -3.42 4.14 -12.14
C ARG A 99 -3.44 4.65 -10.70
N ILE A 100 -4.03 3.87 -9.79
CA ILE A 100 -4.08 4.20 -8.35
C ILE A 100 -2.67 4.39 -7.79
N VAL A 101 -1.78 3.41 -8.00
CA VAL A 101 -0.40 3.47 -7.49
C VAL A 101 0.32 4.72 -8.00
N ARG A 102 0.29 4.98 -9.30
CA ARG A 102 0.92 6.17 -9.89
C ARG A 102 0.41 7.46 -9.27
N TYR A 103 -0.90 7.59 -9.07
CA TYR A 103 -1.51 8.73 -8.43
C TYR A 103 -0.92 9.01 -7.03
N PHE A 104 -0.77 7.97 -6.20
CA PHE A 104 -0.20 8.12 -4.87
C PHE A 104 1.25 8.60 -4.88
N PHE A 105 2.05 8.14 -5.85
CA PHE A 105 3.44 8.59 -5.98
C PHE A 105 3.53 10.01 -6.57
N GLU A 106 2.69 10.36 -7.53
CA GLU A 106 2.63 11.69 -8.15
C GLU A 106 2.19 12.79 -7.17
N HIS A 107 1.37 12.42 -6.17
CA HIS A 107 0.84 13.35 -5.16
C HIS A 107 1.51 13.20 -3.79
N ASP A 108 2.66 12.54 -3.70
CA ASP A 108 3.42 12.29 -2.46
C ASP A 108 2.57 11.74 -1.29
N LYS A 109 1.49 11.01 -1.60
CA LYS A 109 0.63 10.38 -0.61
C LYS A 109 1.33 9.15 0.00
N PRO A 110 1.16 8.87 1.31
CA PRO A 110 1.79 7.74 1.99
C PRO A 110 1.49 6.38 1.33
N VAL A 111 2.53 5.61 1.05
CA VAL A 111 2.43 4.25 0.50
C VAL A 111 3.23 3.29 1.37
N ALA A 112 2.60 2.19 1.78
CA ALA A 112 3.29 1.04 2.35
C ALA A 112 3.30 -0.13 1.35
N VAL A 113 4.44 -0.80 1.26
CA VAL A 113 4.66 -1.93 0.35
C VAL A 113 5.29 -3.07 1.11
N VAL A 114 4.71 -4.25 1.05
CA VAL A 114 5.26 -5.42 1.75
C VAL A 114 5.40 -6.61 0.82
N CYS A 115 6.44 -7.40 1.05
CA CYS A 115 6.63 -8.69 0.39
C CYS A 115 6.54 -8.56 -1.16
N HIS A 116 5.68 -9.34 -1.82
CA HIS A 116 5.45 -9.27 -3.26
C HIS A 116 4.72 -8.00 -3.74
N GLY A 117 4.19 -7.17 -2.84
CA GLY A 117 3.68 -5.85 -3.21
C GLY A 117 4.70 -5.00 -3.99
N ALA A 118 6.00 -5.32 -3.85
CA ALA A 118 7.09 -4.74 -4.64
C ALA A 118 6.90 -4.89 -6.16
N GLU A 119 6.30 -5.98 -6.61
CA GLU A 119 6.05 -6.23 -8.03
C GLU A 119 5.04 -5.23 -8.63
N ILE A 120 4.10 -4.78 -7.82
CA ILE A 120 3.09 -3.78 -8.23
C ILE A 120 3.77 -2.43 -8.49
N VAL A 121 4.57 -1.93 -7.55
CA VAL A 121 5.27 -0.64 -7.71
C VAL A 121 6.36 -0.70 -8.77
N ALA A 122 6.98 -1.87 -8.98
CA ALA A 122 7.89 -2.11 -10.09
C ALA A 122 7.17 -1.98 -11.44
N THR A 123 6.00 -2.64 -11.59
CA THR A 123 5.18 -2.57 -12.81
C THR A 123 4.61 -1.16 -13.04
N ALA A 124 4.26 -0.44 -11.97
CA ALA A 124 3.84 0.95 -12.06
C ALA A 124 4.97 1.90 -12.49
N ASN A 125 6.24 1.45 -12.45
CA ASN A 125 7.44 2.21 -12.79
C ASN A 125 7.60 3.49 -11.96
N VAL A 126 7.42 3.39 -10.62
CA VAL A 126 7.46 4.55 -9.70
C VAL A 126 8.61 4.49 -8.69
N ILE A 127 9.49 3.47 -8.78
CA ILE A 127 10.53 3.20 -7.78
C ILE A 127 11.94 3.56 -8.23
N ALA A 128 12.16 4.03 -9.45
CA ALA A 128 13.49 4.42 -9.92
C ALA A 128 14.17 5.41 -8.97
N GLY A 129 15.42 5.12 -8.58
CA GLY A 129 16.20 5.91 -7.63
C GLY A 129 15.81 5.77 -6.16
N LYS A 130 14.79 5.00 -5.82
CA LYS A 130 14.38 4.75 -4.43
C LYS A 130 15.17 3.59 -3.81
N ARG A 131 15.22 3.56 -2.48
CA ARG A 131 15.66 2.39 -1.70
C ARG A 131 14.41 1.63 -1.25
N MET A 132 14.47 0.29 -1.25
CA MET A 132 13.30 -0.53 -0.97
C MET A 132 13.68 -1.87 -0.35
N ALA A 133 12.94 -2.27 0.69
CA ALA A 133 12.91 -3.63 1.21
C ALA A 133 11.81 -4.44 0.53
N THR A 134 12.06 -5.71 0.33
CA THR A 134 11.08 -6.70 -0.14
C THR A 134 11.56 -8.10 0.19
N ILE A 135 10.71 -9.10 -0.01
CA ILE A 135 11.16 -10.49 0.05
C ILE A 135 12.29 -10.72 -0.99
N PRO A 136 13.37 -11.44 -0.66
CA PRO A 136 14.55 -11.53 -1.53
C PRO A 136 14.27 -11.99 -2.96
N LYS A 137 13.24 -12.79 -3.20
CA LYS A 137 12.88 -13.23 -4.55
C LYS A 137 12.37 -12.12 -5.48
N CYS A 138 11.88 -11.00 -4.93
CA CYS A 138 11.48 -9.81 -5.70
C CYS A 138 12.63 -8.81 -5.91
N LYS A 139 13.85 -9.12 -5.45
CA LYS A 139 15.02 -8.27 -5.62
C LYS A 139 15.24 -7.86 -7.07
N PHE A 140 15.12 -8.83 -7.98
CA PHE A 140 15.32 -8.58 -9.42
C PHE A 140 14.30 -7.56 -9.96
N ASP A 141 13.01 -7.68 -9.60
CA ASP A 141 11.98 -6.72 -10.02
C ASP A 141 12.30 -5.30 -9.56
N VAL A 142 12.80 -5.16 -8.33
CA VAL A 142 13.19 -3.88 -7.74
C VAL A 142 14.39 -3.28 -8.48
N GLU A 143 15.45 -4.07 -8.68
CA GLU A 143 16.71 -3.60 -9.28
C GLU A 143 16.59 -3.30 -10.78
N VAL A 144 15.85 -4.12 -11.54
CA VAL A 144 15.64 -3.88 -12.97
C VAL A 144 14.83 -2.62 -13.24
N CYS A 145 13.99 -2.19 -12.27
CA CYS A 145 13.24 -0.93 -12.31
C CYS A 145 14.02 0.27 -11.74
N GLY A 146 15.33 0.11 -11.51
CA GLY A 146 16.23 1.21 -11.12
C GLY A 146 16.16 1.59 -9.64
N ALA A 147 15.57 0.78 -8.78
CA ALA A 147 15.61 0.95 -7.33
C ALA A 147 16.78 0.18 -6.71
N THR A 148 17.15 0.51 -5.48
CA THR A 148 18.17 -0.22 -4.71
C THR A 148 17.46 -1.16 -3.73
N PHE A 149 17.67 -2.46 -3.88
CA PHE A 149 17.22 -3.45 -2.90
C PHE A 149 18.01 -3.32 -1.60
N VAL A 150 17.29 -3.35 -0.47
CA VAL A 150 17.87 -3.28 0.89
C VAL A 150 17.24 -4.40 1.72
N ASP A 151 18.08 -5.28 2.28
CA ASP A 151 17.63 -6.38 3.14
C ASP A 151 17.47 -5.90 4.59
N GLU A 152 16.46 -5.08 4.82
CA GLU A 152 16.09 -4.54 6.13
C GLU A 152 14.58 -4.71 6.37
N GLY A 153 14.16 -4.77 7.64
CA GLY A 153 12.75 -4.96 8.00
C GLY A 153 11.88 -3.72 7.77
N CYS A 154 12.50 -2.55 7.63
CA CYS A 154 11.80 -1.28 7.36
C CYS A 154 12.73 -0.33 6.59
N VAL A 155 12.31 0.05 5.39
CA VAL A 155 13.02 1.05 4.57
C VAL A 155 12.03 2.12 4.15
N ARG A 156 12.32 3.38 4.53
CA ARG A 156 11.58 4.55 4.03
C ARG A 156 12.36 5.23 2.90
N SER A 157 11.66 5.59 1.83
CA SER A 157 12.20 6.34 0.70
C SER A 157 11.14 7.31 0.15
N GLY A 158 11.23 8.58 0.57
CA GLY A 158 10.22 9.60 0.25
C GLY A 158 8.88 9.29 0.90
N ASN A 159 7.84 9.22 0.08
CA ASN A 159 6.47 8.90 0.47
C ASN A 159 6.18 7.39 0.62
N MET A 160 7.17 6.53 0.38
CA MET A 160 7.04 5.09 0.48
C MET A 160 7.79 4.54 1.70
N VAL A 161 7.15 3.61 2.43
CA VAL A 161 7.79 2.70 3.37
C VAL A 161 7.63 1.26 2.89
N SER A 162 8.65 0.44 3.05
CA SER A 162 8.63 -0.95 2.63
C SER A 162 9.20 -1.90 3.66
N GLY A 163 8.72 -3.15 3.65
CA GLY A 163 9.15 -4.25 4.53
C GLY A 163 9.26 -5.57 3.76
N ARG A 164 9.98 -6.54 4.33
CA ARG A 164 10.24 -7.82 3.66
C ARG A 164 9.03 -8.74 3.66
N GLY A 165 8.24 -8.73 4.75
CA GLY A 165 7.09 -9.61 4.89
C GLY A 165 6.41 -9.48 6.25
N TRP A 166 5.50 -10.40 6.55
CA TRP A 166 4.69 -10.40 7.77
C TRP A 166 5.50 -10.35 9.08
N PHE A 167 6.69 -10.91 9.08
CA PHE A 167 7.55 -10.95 10.27
C PHE A 167 8.18 -9.60 10.63
N ASP A 168 8.17 -8.63 9.71
CA ASP A 168 8.70 -7.27 9.90
C ASP A 168 7.60 -6.21 10.18
N GLN A 169 6.34 -6.59 10.31
CA GLN A 169 5.22 -5.67 10.48
C GLN A 169 5.41 -4.71 11.65
N HIS A 170 6.00 -5.17 12.73
CA HIS A 170 6.30 -4.36 13.92
C HIS A 170 7.33 -3.25 13.68
N LEU A 171 8.05 -3.29 12.55
CA LEU A 171 9.05 -2.29 12.14
C LEU A 171 8.48 -1.28 11.15
N TYR A 172 7.87 -1.72 10.05
CA TYR A 172 7.41 -0.81 9.00
C TYR A 172 6.01 -0.24 9.25
N MET A 173 5.12 -0.92 9.94
CA MET A 173 3.78 -0.38 10.23
C MET A 173 3.81 0.87 11.13
N PRO A 174 4.62 0.94 12.21
CA PRO A 174 4.76 2.19 12.97
C PRO A 174 5.25 3.37 12.12
N GLU A 175 6.13 3.12 11.13
CA GLU A 175 6.59 4.16 10.20
C GLU A 175 5.46 4.59 9.26
N PHE A 176 4.73 3.64 8.68
CA PHE A 176 3.57 3.95 7.86
C PHE A 176 2.53 4.79 8.61
N MET A 177 2.22 4.43 9.86
CA MET A 177 1.28 5.19 10.69
C MET A 177 1.79 6.61 11.01
N ARG A 178 3.10 6.81 11.18
CA ARG A 178 3.68 8.16 11.32
C ARG A 178 3.50 8.99 10.05
N MET A 179 3.74 8.39 8.88
CA MET A 179 3.55 9.05 7.58
C MET A 179 2.09 9.42 7.37
N LEU A 180 1.15 8.51 7.64
CA LEU A 180 -0.29 8.76 7.56
C LEU A 180 -0.72 9.92 8.47
N LYS A 181 -0.30 9.93 9.73
CA LYS A 181 -0.65 10.99 10.69
C LYS A 181 -0.14 12.36 10.23
N ALA A 182 1.10 12.41 9.72
CA ALA A 182 1.67 13.65 9.20
C ALA A 182 0.87 14.15 7.98
N TYR A 183 0.59 13.28 7.02
CA TYR A 183 -0.16 13.62 5.81
C TYR A 183 -1.59 14.08 6.12
N SER A 184 -2.35 13.28 6.90
CA SER A 184 -3.73 13.61 7.26
C SER A 184 -3.84 14.91 8.06
N SER A 185 -2.81 15.24 8.87
CA SER A 185 -2.78 16.50 9.61
C SER A 185 -2.55 17.69 8.68
N ALA A 186 -1.62 17.57 7.72
CA ALA A 186 -1.36 18.61 6.72
C ALA A 186 -2.59 18.87 5.84
N ARG A 187 -3.21 17.81 5.32
CA ARG A 187 -4.43 17.89 4.49
C ARG A 187 -5.59 18.57 5.20
N ARG A 188 -5.78 18.29 6.51
CA ARG A 188 -6.82 18.98 7.31
C ARG A 188 -6.51 20.46 7.53
N ALA A 189 -5.24 20.81 7.72
CA ALA A 189 -4.83 22.21 7.88
C ALA A 189 -5.09 23.01 6.60
N GLU A 190 -4.80 22.44 5.44
CA GLU A 190 -5.06 23.06 4.13
C GLU A 190 -6.55 23.27 3.88
N SER A 191 -7.40 22.28 4.19
CA SER A 191 -8.85 22.36 4.03
C SER A 191 -9.54 23.32 5.00
N SER A 192 -8.86 23.75 6.07
CA SER A 192 -9.37 24.70 7.06
C SER A 192 -9.03 26.16 6.75
N VAL A 193 -8.24 26.45 5.72
CA VAL A 193 -7.93 27.82 5.27
C VAL A 193 -9.13 28.36 4.49
N PRO A 194 -9.79 29.47 4.94
CA PRO A 194 -10.90 30.05 4.20
C PRO A 194 -10.45 30.53 2.82
N GLU A 195 -11.26 30.26 1.81
CA GLU A 195 -11.05 30.79 0.48
C GLU A 195 -10.96 32.33 0.55
N PRO A 196 -9.95 32.99 -0.06
CA PRO A 196 -9.86 34.44 0.00
C PRO A 196 -11.12 35.05 -0.64
N ALA A 197 -11.85 35.84 0.16
CA ALA A 197 -13.05 36.51 -0.31
C ALA A 197 -12.74 37.31 -1.59
N LEU A 198 -13.33 36.91 -2.69
CA LEU A 198 -13.31 37.68 -3.93
C LEU A 198 -13.81 39.08 -3.62
N GLN A 199 -12.91 40.06 -3.55
CA GLN A 199 -13.30 41.46 -3.46
C GLN A 199 -14.09 41.80 -4.72
N ALA A 200 -15.41 41.94 -4.55
CA ALA A 200 -16.27 42.53 -5.58
C ALA A 200 -15.78 43.95 -5.80
N GLY A 201 -14.98 44.17 -6.85
CA GLY A 201 -14.57 45.46 -7.32
C GLY A 201 -15.82 46.22 -7.80
N GLY A 202 -16.33 47.10 -6.94
CA GLY A 202 -17.37 48.02 -7.34
C GLY A 202 -16.80 48.99 -8.40
N LEU A 203 -17.36 48.90 -9.59
CA LEU A 203 -17.25 49.99 -10.58
C LEU A 203 -18.20 51.11 -10.12
N ALA A 204 -17.64 52.23 -9.73
CA ALA A 204 -18.32 53.53 -9.65
C ALA A 204 -18.06 54.28 -10.95
#